data_ea799eccc61cb58791b72ca9d7f43c5a
#
_entry.id   ea799eccc61cb58791b72ca9d7f43c5a
#
_cell.length_a   1.000
_cell.length_b   1.000
_cell.length_c   1.000
_cell.angle_alpha   90.00
_cell.angle_beta   90.00
_cell.angle_gamma   90.00
#
_symmetry.space_group_name_H-M   'P 1'
#
loop_
_entity.id
_entity.type
_entity.pdbx_description
1 polymer ?
#
loop_
_entity_poly.entity_id
_entity_poly.type
_entity_poly.pdbx_seq_one_letter_code
_entity_poly.pdbx_strand_id
1 'polypeptide(L)'
;FPVLHGLYGEDGTVQGILELAKIPYVGCGVLASAVSMDKLSTKRMVSGLGICQAAYVSVMKAELKDMDAVIAKIEKEIPYPVFVKPSNAGSSRGVTRADNREELITGLKEAADNDRRILVEEMIVGREIECGVFGDGASTKASGVGEILAAAEFYDSTRNTTMRSPRPSLTRSFLTEPQSVSVRLPLRSLMQWTATAYPAW
;
A
#
# COMPACT_ATOMS: atom_id res chain seq x y z
N PHE A 1 -5.37 13.65 -17.42
CA PHE A 1 -5.34 12.35 -16.73
C PHE A 1 -3.90 12.09 -16.27
N PRO A 2 -3.57 12.34 -14.98
CA PRO A 2 -2.24 12.08 -14.48
C PRO A 2 -2.00 10.55 -14.43
N VAL A 3 -0.95 10.09 -15.07
CA VAL A 3 -0.47 8.69 -15.02
C VAL A 3 0.91 8.72 -14.38
N LEU A 4 0.94 9.13 -13.12
CA LEU A 4 2.15 9.24 -12.33
C LEU A 4 2.14 8.17 -11.24
N HIS A 5 3.31 7.66 -10.88
CA HIS A 5 3.45 6.59 -9.89
C HIS A 5 4.36 7.01 -8.75
N GLY A 6 4.03 6.55 -7.53
CA GLY A 6 4.83 6.72 -6.35
C GLY A 6 4.86 8.14 -5.78
N LEU A 7 5.99 8.48 -5.19
CA LEU A 7 6.21 9.75 -4.52
C LEU A 7 5.99 10.95 -5.47
N TYR A 8 5.32 11.98 -4.97
CA TYR A 8 4.85 13.17 -5.67
C TYR A 8 3.73 12.93 -6.70
N GLY A 9 3.56 11.71 -7.22
CA GLY A 9 2.53 11.38 -8.20
C GLY A 9 1.22 10.92 -7.58
N GLU A 10 1.31 10.12 -6.50
CA GLU A 10 0.16 9.45 -5.87
C GLU A 10 -0.08 9.91 -4.42
N ASP A 11 0.76 10.78 -3.87
CA ASP A 11 0.75 11.21 -2.47
C ASP A 11 -0.02 12.52 -2.20
N GLY A 12 -0.74 13.05 -3.17
CA GLY A 12 -1.47 14.30 -3.06
C GLY A 12 -0.69 15.53 -3.52
N THR A 13 0.62 15.42 -3.77
CA THR A 13 1.46 16.58 -4.13
C THR A 13 1.07 17.15 -5.48
N VAL A 14 1.02 16.37 -6.54
CA VAL A 14 0.61 16.82 -7.87
C VAL A 14 -0.87 17.21 -7.88
N GLN A 15 -1.71 16.50 -7.12
CA GLN A 15 -3.12 16.83 -6.95
C GLN A 15 -3.27 18.23 -6.34
N GLY A 16 -2.47 18.56 -5.32
CA GLY A 16 -2.47 19.90 -4.72
C GLY A 16 -2.09 21.01 -5.71
N ILE A 17 -1.13 20.75 -6.60
CA ILE A 17 -0.77 21.70 -7.67
C ILE A 17 -1.94 21.92 -8.64
N LEU A 18 -2.60 20.82 -9.04
CA LEU A 18 -3.74 20.90 -9.95
C LEU A 18 -4.93 21.63 -9.33
N GLU A 19 -5.20 21.41 -8.04
CA GLU A 19 -6.23 22.13 -7.28
C GLU A 19 -5.92 23.64 -7.23
N LEU A 20 -4.70 24.03 -6.89
CA LEU A 20 -4.29 25.45 -6.86
C LEU A 20 -4.37 26.09 -8.23
N ALA A 21 -4.02 25.36 -9.28
CA ALA A 21 -4.09 25.82 -10.67
C ALA A 21 -5.52 25.80 -11.24
N LYS A 22 -6.49 25.26 -10.51
CA LYS A 22 -7.88 25.03 -10.96
C LYS A 22 -7.95 24.20 -12.24
N ILE A 23 -7.07 23.21 -12.35
CA ILE A 23 -7.04 22.27 -13.48
C ILE A 23 -7.81 21.01 -13.08
N PRO A 24 -8.93 20.68 -13.75
CA PRO A 24 -9.66 19.44 -13.49
C PRO A 24 -8.81 18.23 -13.85
N TYR A 25 -8.89 17.18 -13.03
CA TYR A 25 -8.15 15.94 -13.23
C TYR A 25 -8.99 14.72 -12.83
N VAL A 26 -8.61 13.58 -13.37
CA VAL A 26 -9.19 12.28 -13.00
C VAL A 26 -8.27 11.60 -12.00
N GLY A 27 -8.81 11.21 -10.87
CA GLY A 27 -8.08 10.52 -9.80
C GLY A 27 -8.56 10.91 -8.41
N CYS A 28 -7.90 10.40 -7.40
CA CYS A 28 -8.18 10.74 -6.00
C CYS A 28 -7.80 12.19 -5.72
N GLY A 29 -8.58 12.88 -4.89
CA GLY A 29 -8.24 14.23 -4.40
C GLY A 29 -7.04 14.20 -3.44
N VAL A 30 -6.59 15.39 -3.02
CA VAL A 30 -5.38 15.58 -2.19
C VAL A 30 -5.38 14.71 -0.93
N LEU A 31 -6.46 14.78 -0.14
CA LEU A 31 -6.55 14.04 1.12
C LEU A 31 -6.53 12.53 0.90
N ALA A 32 -7.34 12.03 -0.03
CA ALA A 32 -7.42 10.60 -0.32
C ALA A 32 -6.07 10.06 -0.82
N SER A 33 -5.41 10.78 -1.74
CA SER A 33 -4.08 10.44 -2.23
C SER A 33 -3.06 10.39 -1.11
N ALA A 34 -2.99 11.42 -0.27
CA ALA A 34 -2.03 11.50 0.83
C ALA A 34 -2.20 10.37 1.87
N VAL A 35 -3.46 10.07 2.23
CA VAL A 35 -3.72 9.01 3.20
C VAL A 35 -3.50 7.63 2.60
N SER A 36 -3.92 7.40 1.35
CA SER A 36 -3.76 6.10 0.68
C SER A 36 -2.30 5.75 0.42
N MET A 37 -1.46 6.74 0.12
CA MET A 37 -0.03 6.52 -0.07
C MET A 37 0.68 6.16 1.23
N ASP A 38 0.21 6.69 2.36
CA ASP A 38 0.78 6.45 3.68
C ASP A 38 0.17 5.22 4.35
N LYS A 39 0.92 4.12 4.38
CA LYS A 39 0.47 2.81 4.87
C LYS A 39 -0.06 2.85 6.31
N LEU A 40 0.61 3.58 7.20
CA LEU A 40 0.16 3.70 8.59
C LEU A 40 -1.13 4.50 8.72
N SER A 41 -1.28 5.56 7.93
CA SER A 41 -2.52 6.35 7.89
C SER A 41 -3.67 5.52 7.33
N THR A 42 -3.44 4.81 6.23
CA THR A 42 -4.41 3.86 5.64
C THR A 42 -4.83 2.82 6.68
N LYS A 43 -3.89 2.15 7.35
CA LYS A 43 -4.21 1.12 8.35
C LYS A 43 -5.05 1.68 9.50
N ARG A 44 -4.74 2.88 9.99
CA ARG A 44 -5.53 3.53 11.05
C ARG A 44 -6.95 3.85 10.62
N MET A 45 -7.12 4.35 9.40
CA MET A 45 -8.45 4.62 8.85
C MET A 45 -9.26 3.33 8.67
N VAL A 46 -8.65 2.30 8.10
CA VAL A 46 -9.28 0.99 7.87
C VAL A 46 -9.65 0.31 9.19
N SER A 47 -8.83 0.45 10.24
CA SER A 47 -9.14 -0.08 11.58
C SER A 47 -10.46 0.49 12.13
N GLY A 48 -10.71 1.77 11.90
CA GLY A 48 -11.97 2.42 12.33
C GLY A 48 -13.22 1.89 11.61
N LEU A 49 -13.02 1.20 10.49
CA LEU A 49 -14.10 0.61 9.68
C LEU A 49 -14.38 -0.86 10.00
N GLY A 50 -13.64 -1.45 10.92
CA GLY A 50 -13.77 -2.86 11.29
C GLY A 50 -13.34 -3.84 10.18
N ILE A 51 -12.52 -3.39 9.23
CA ILE A 51 -11.97 -4.22 8.16
C ILE A 51 -10.77 -4.99 8.71
N CYS A 52 -10.76 -6.31 8.48
CA CYS A 52 -9.65 -7.17 8.87
C CYS A 52 -8.39 -6.79 8.07
N GLN A 53 -7.26 -6.72 8.75
CA GLN A 53 -5.97 -6.40 8.15
C GLN A 53 -4.85 -7.10 8.92
N ALA A 54 -3.67 -7.22 8.31
CA ALA A 54 -2.47 -7.77 8.95
C ALA A 54 -2.17 -7.03 10.26
N ALA A 55 -1.80 -7.78 11.30
CA ALA A 55 -1.30 -7.21 12.55
C ALA A 55 -0.05 -6.36 12.27
N TYR A 56 0.11 -5.25 12.97
CA TYR A 56 1.22 -4.35 12.68
C TYR A 56 1.67 -3.54 13.90
N VAL A 57 2.94 -3.16 13.87
CA VAL A 57 3.55 -2.22 14.82
C VAL A 57 4.06 -1.01 14.04
N SER A 58 3.76 0.18 14.54
CA SER A 58 4.34 1.42 14.02
C SER A 58 5.59 1.79 14.82
N VAL A 59 6.64 2.19 14.11
CA VAL A 59 7.91 2.64 14.66
C VAL A 59 8.29 3.98 14.06
N MET A 60 8.74 4.91 14.89
CA MET A 60 9.32 6.17 14.42
C MET A 60 10.84 6.01 14.29
N LYS A 61 11.44 6.62 13.26
CA LYS A 61 12.90 6.65 13.10
C LYS A 61 13.62 7.11 14.38
N ALA A 62 13.03 8.03 15.11
CA ALA A 62 13.59 8.53 16.37
C ALA A 62 13.63 7.47 17.48
N GLU A 63 12.75 6.46 17.45
CA GLU A 63 12.72 5.36 18.42
C GLU A 63 13.91 4.39 18.22
N LEU A 64 14.49 4.33 17.02
CA LEU A 64 15.63 3.44 16.71
C LEU A 64 16.91 3.76 17.50
N LYS A 65 16.94 4.86 18.25
CA LYS A 65 18.00 5.16 19.20
C LYS A 65 18.09 4.11 20.32
N ASP A 66 16.95 3.51 20.65
CA ASP A 66 16.84 2.36 21.55
C ASP A 66 16.31 1.16 20.76
N MET A 67 17.20 0.56 19.98
CA MET A 67 16.86 -0.54 19.08
C MET A 67 16.32 -1.75 19.86
N ASP A 68 16.86 -2.05 21.02
CA ASP A 68 16.43 -3.20 21.82
C ASP A 68 15.00 -3.04 22.32
N ALA A 69 14.61 -1.86 22.76
CA ALA A 69 13.23 -1.55 23.16
C ALA A 69 12.27 -1.66 21.96
N VAL A 70 12.68 -1.18 20.78
CA VAL A 70 11.87 -1.29 19.55
C VAL A 70 11.66 -2.75 19.16
N ILE A 71 12.71 -3.55 19.20
CA ILE A 71 12.63 -4.98 18.85
C ILE A 71 11.74 -5.72 19.85
N ALA A 72 11.94 -5.50 21.15
CA ALA A 72 11.11 -6.10 22.18
C ALA A 72 9.62 -5.75 22.02
N LYS A 73 9.32 -4.50 21.63
CA LYS A 73 7.96 -4.06 21.30
C LYS A 73 7.38 -4.83 20.13
N ILE A 74 8.14 -5.03 19.05
CA ILE A 74 7.69 -5.72 17.85
C ILE A 74 7.49 -7.21 18.13
N GLU A 75 8.49 -7.87 18.71
CA GLU A 75 8.46 -9.33 19.00
C GLU A 75 7.35 -9.73 19.98
N LYS A 76 6.90 -8.79 20.81
CA LYS A 76 5.75 -8.99 21.72
C LYS A 76 4.42 -9.06 20.97
N GLU A 77 4.27 -8.29 19.90
CA GLU A 77 3.00 -8.10 19.19
C GLU A 77 2.88 -9.00 17.95
N ILE A 78 3.99 -9.29 17.27
CA ILE A 78 4.00 -9.97 15.96
C ILE A 78 5.12 -11.01 15.91
N PRO A 79 4.80 -12.29 15.58
CA PRO A 79 5.80 -13.32 15.35
C PRO A 79 6.51 -13.14 14.00
N TYR A 80 7.71 -13.68 13.87
CA TYR A 80 8.39 -13.81 12.58
C TYR A 80 7.71 -14.85 11.68
N PRO A 81 7.79 -14.72 10.35
CA PRO A 81 8.43 -13.64 9.60
C PRO A 81 7.56 -12.37 9.54
N VAL A 82 8.23 -11.22 9.44
CA VAL A 82 7.58 -9.92 9.32
C VAL A 82 8.05 -9.16 8.08
N PHE A 83 7.25 -8.22 7.61
CA PHE A 83 7.64 -7.25 6.62
C PHE A 83 7.90 -5.88 7.26
N VAL A 84 9.06 -5.31 6.96
CA VAL A 84 9.44 -3.95 7.37
C VAL A 84 9.30 -3.03 6.16
N LYS A 85 8.55 -1.95 6.31
CA LYS A 85 8.19 -1.06 5.20
C LYS A 85 8.26 0.41 5.63
N PRO A 86 8.80 1.33 4.82
CA PRO A 86 8.55 2.76 5.03
C PRO A 86 7.05 3.03 4.86
N SER A 87 6.49 3.93 5.67
CA SER A 87 5.05 4.22 5.64
C SER A 87 4.65 4.89 4.32
N ASN A 88 5.41 5.90 3.90
CA ASN A 88 5.11 6.69 2.71
C ASN A 88 6.12 6.39 1.59
N ALA A 89 6.00 5.21 0.98
CA ALA A 89 6.77 4.81 -0.18
C ALA A 89 5.94 3.89 -1.08
N GLY A 90 6.16 4.01 -2.40
CA GLY A 90 5.56 3.18 -3.43
C GLY A 90 6.56 2.18 -4.02
N SER A 91 6.09 1.33 -4.94
CA SER A 91 6.90 0.42 -5.76
C SER A 91 7.87 -0.45 -4.96
N SER A 92 7.47 -0.94 -3.81
CA SER A 92 8.25 -1.80 -2.89
C SER A 92 9.61 -1.21 -2.43
N ARG A 93 9.82 0.09 -2.58
CA ARG A 93 11.06 0.74 -2.18
C ARG A 93 11.24 0.68 -0.67
N GLY A 94 12.38 0.14 -0.22
CA GLY A 94 12.71 -0.01 1.20
C GLY A 94 11.82 -1.02 1.94
N VAL A 95 11.18 -1.95 1.22
CA VAL A 95 10.42 -3.06 1.80
C VAL A 95 11.35 -4.25 1.95
N THR A 96 11.49 -4.76 3.18
CA THR A 96 12.30 -5.94 3.49
C THR A 96 11.49 -6.96 4.25
N ARG A 97 11.75 -8.24 4.01
CA ARG A 97 11.28 -9.34 4.82
C ARG A 97 12.34 -9.62 5.89
N ALA A 98 11.90 -9.92 7.09
CA ALA A 98 12.75 -10.33 8.19
C ALA A 98 12.22 -11.64 8.79
N ASP A 99 13.06 -12.68 8.77
CA ASP A 99 12.76 -13.98 9.34
C ASP A 99 13.29 -14.12 10.77
N ASN A 100 14.10 -13.16 11.21
CA ASN A 100 14.76 -13.16 12.52
C ASN A 100 15.11 -11.72 12.96
N ARG A 101 15.62 -11.61 14.20
CA ARG A 101 15.98 -10.33 14.82
C ARG A 101 17.05 -9.53 14.05
N GLU A 102 18.05 -10.20 13.50
CA GLU A 102 19.16 -9.54 12.80
C GLU A 102 18.67 -8.90 11.49
N GLU A 103 17.83 -9.63 10.78
CA GLU A 103 17.18 -9.12 9.57
C GLU A 103 16.18 -8.00 9.88
N LEU A 104 15.47 -8.09 11.00
CA LEU A 104 14.58 -7.03 11.48
C LEU A 104 15.36 -5.73 11.75
N ILE A 105 16.51 -5.81 12.42
CA ILE A 105 17.37 -4.65 12.67
C ILE A 105 17.82 -4.01 11.35
N THR A 106 18.23 -4.83 10.40
CA THR A 106 18.67 -4.36 9.08
C THR A 106 17.53 -3.67 8.33
N GLY A 107 16.36 -4.31 8.29
CA GLY A 107 15.17 -3.77 7.64
C GLY A 107 14.68 -2.46 8.27
N LEU A 108 14.73 -2.33 9.60
CA LEU A 108 14.36 -1.09 10.29
C LEU A 108 15.28 0.07 9.91
N LYS A 109 16.58 -0.16 9.78
CA LYS A 109 17.54 0.86 9.34
C LYS A 109 17.27 1.26 7.89
N GLU A 110 17.09 0.29 7.00
CA GLU A 110 16.82 0.53 5.59
C GLU A 110 15.50 1.28 5.37
N ALA A 111 14.43 0.90 6.08
CA ALA A 111 13.16 1.61 6.01
C ALA A 111 13.28 3.04 6.56
N ALA A 112 14.10 3.26 7.62
CA ALA A 112 14.36 4.57 8.20
C ALA A 112 15.12 5.53 7.26
N ASP A 113 15.85 5.02 6.28
CA ASP A 113 16.49 5.85 5.26
C ASP A 113 15.51 6.37 4.21
N ASN A 114 14.35 5.74 4.11
CA ASN A 114 13.31 6.10 3.15
C ASN A 114 12.16 6.91 3.75
N ASP A 115 11.82 6.69 5.03
CA ASP A 115 10.77 7.45 5.74
C ASP A 115 11.07 7.52 7.24
N ARG A 116 10.59 8.60 7.86
CA ARG A 116 10.62 8.75 9.32
C ARG A 116 9.64 7.83 10.06
N ARG A 117 8.64 7.30 9.37
CA ARG A 117 7.63 6.38 9.88
C ARG A 117 7.80 5.01 9.25
N ILE A 118 7.90 4.00 10.08
CA ILE A 118 8.14 2.62 9.68
C ILE A 118 6.94 1.78 10.09
N LEU A 119 6.49 0.94 9.21
CA LEU A 119 5.50 -0.09 9.44
C LEU A 119 6.20 -1.44 9.51
N VAL A 120 5.97 -2.18 10.58
CA VAL A 120 6.32 -3.60 10.67
C VAL A 120 5.02 -4.38 10.73
N GLU A 121 4.81 -5.30 9.82
CA GLU A 121 3.58 -6.08 9.76
C GLU A 121 3.85 -7.58 9.60
N GLU A 122 2.91 -8.39 10.09
CA GLU A 122 2.98 -9.83 9.92
C GLU A 122 2.95 -10.24 8.46
N MET A 123 3.63 -11.32 8.14
CA MET A 123 3.57 -11.91 6.80
C MET A 123 2.28 -12.72 6.66
N ILE A 124 1.44 -12.32 5.71
CA ILE A 124 0.26 -13.11 5.31
C ILE A 124 0.62 -13.92 4.07
N VAL A 125 0.38 -15.22 4.15
CA VAL A 125 0.50 -16.12 2.99
C VAL A 125 -0.87 -16.31 2.37
N GLY A 126 -1.00 -15.99 1.09
CA GLY A 126 -2.27 -16.08 0.39
C GLY A 126 -2.17 -15.66 -1.07
N ARG A 127 -3.32 -15.65 -1.73
CA ARG A 127 -3.44 -15.14 -3.10
C ARG A 127 -3.44 -13.61 -3.07
N GLU A 128 -2.72 -12.99 -3.98
CA GLU A 128 -2.70 -11.54 -4.14
C GLU A 128 -3.83 -11.11 -5.07
N ILE A 129 -4.83 -10.45 -4.51
CA ILE A 129 -6.05 -10.06 -5.20
C ILE A 129 -6.17 -8.55 -5.21
N GLU A 130 -6.46 -7.99 -6.38
CA GLU A 130 -6.72 -6.56 -6.55
C GLU A 130 -8.11 -6.29 -7.13
N CYS A 131 -8.64 -5.12 -6.85
CA CYS A 131 -9.91 -4.64 -7.37
C CYS A 131 -9.80 -3.15 -7.69
N GLY A 132 -10.17 -2.77 -8.90
CA GLY A 132 -10.27 -1.36 -9.28
C GLY A 132 -11.57 -0.75 -8.78
N VAL A 133 -11.51 0.51 -8.33
CA VAL A 133 -12.70 1.26 -7.91
C VAL A 133 -12.78 2.55 -8.70
N PHE A 134 -13.96 2.85 -9.24
CA PHE A 134 -14.23 4.04 -10.01
C PHE A 134 -15.53 4.70 -9.55
N GLY A 135 -15.51 6.02 -9.41
CA GLY A 135 -16.71 6.80 -9.04
C GLY A 135 -16.39 8.20 -8.54
N ASP A 136 -17.44 8.95 -8.28
CA ASP A 136 -17.41 10.33 -7.78
C ASP A 136 -17.82 10.45 -6.29
N GLY A 137 -17.87 9.34 -5.59
CA GLY A 137 -18.36 9.27 -4.21
C GLY A 137 -19.87 9.13 -4.07
N ALA A 138 -20.67 9.62 -5.03
CA ALA A 138 -22.10 9.45 -5.05
C ALA A 138 -22.49 8.16 -5.79
N SER A 139 -21.74 7.79 -6.83
CA SER A 139 -21.94 6.55 -7.59
C SER A 139 -20.61 5.82 -7.79
N THR A 140 -20.25 5.01 -6.82
CA THR A 140 -19.00 4.25 -6.83
C THR A 140 -19.23 2.81 -7.27
N LYS A 141 -18.39 2.33 -8.19
CA LYS A 141 -18.42 0.96 -8.71
C LYS A 141 -17.08 0.28 -8.51
N ALA A 142 -17.12 -0.95 -8.07
CA ALA A 142 -15.96 -1.82 -8.02
C ALA A 142 -15.90 -2.68 -9.31
N SER A 143 -14.71 -2.90 -9.82
CA SER A 143 -14.48 -3.88 -10.89
C SER A 143 -14.65 -5.32 -10.39
N GLY A 144 -14.59 -6.28 -11.27
CA GLY A 144 -14.25 -7.65 -10.90
C GLY A 144 -12.86 -7.70 -10.25
N VAL A 145 -12.60 -8.77 -9.50
CA VAL A 145 -11.29 -8.98 -8.89
C VAL A 145 -10.29 -9.56 -9.89
N GLY A 146 -9.05 -9.08 -9.84
CA GLY A 146 -7.91 -9.64 -10.56
C GLY A 146 -6.97 -10.33 -9.58
N GLU A 147 -6.29 -11.38 -10.01
CA GLU A 147 -5.23 -12.03 -9.26
C GLU A 147 -3.88 -11.67 -9.86
N ILE A 148 -2.95 -11.25 -9.00
CA ILE A 148 -1.56 -11.00 -9.40
C ILE A 148 -0.79 -12.31 -9.24
N LEU A 149 -0.36 -12.87 -10.36
CA LEU A 149 0.53 -14.01 -10.37
C LEU A 149 1.97 -13.50 -10.41
N ALA A 150 2.65 -13.54 -9.29
CA ALA A 150 4.05 -13.16 -9.22
C ALA A 150 4.90 -14.17 -10.02
N ALA A 151 5.70 -13.68 -10.97
CA ALA A 151 6.63 -14.52 -11.74
C ALA A 151 7.83 -15.00 -10.90
N ALA A 152 7.98 -14.46 -9.70
CA ALA A 152 8.95 -14.86 -8.68
C ALA A 152 8.35 -14.57 -7.30
N GLU A 153 8.73 -15.33 -6.27
CA GLU A 153 8.24 -15.17 -4.89
C GLU A 153 8.48 -13.78 -4.28
N PHE A 154 9.24 -12.95 -4.96
CA PHE A 154 9.54 -11.58 -4.53
C PHE A 154 9.74 -10.65 -5.73
N TYR A 155 9.04 -9.52 -5.74
CA TYR A 155 9.33 -8.40 -6.64
C TYR A 155 10.57 -7.68 -6.08
N ASP A 156 11.76 -8.15 -6.45
CA ASP A 156 13.01 -7.49 -6.09
C ASP A 156 13.23 -6.30 -7.03
N SER A 157 13.14 -5.08 -6.50
CA SER A 157 13.37 -3.85 -7.24
C SER A 157 14.81 -3.73 -7.80
N THR A 158 15.76 -4.53 -7.28
CA THR A 158 17.14 -4.50 -7.75
C THR A 158 17.32 -5.19 -9.10
N ARG A 159 16.38 -6.04 -9.55
CA ARG A 159 16.44 -6.70 -10.86
C ARG A 159 15.96 -5.85 -12.03
N ASN A 160 15.34 -4.71 -11.77
CA ASN A 160 14.79 -3.86 -12.84
C ASN A 160 15.84 -2.98 -13.55
N THR A 161 17.11 -2.99 -13.13
CA THR A 161 18.09 -2.02 -13.67
C THR A 161 19.06 -2.61 -14.71
N THR A 162 19.12 -3.93 -14.94
CA THR A 162 20.19 -4.49 -15.79
C THR A 162 19.83 -5.67 -16.71
N MET A 163 18.57 -6.05 -16.86
CA MET A 163 18.27 -7.09 -17.88
C MET A 163 17.03 -6.74 -18.69
N ARG A 164 17.14 -6.91 -20.02
CA ARG A 164 16.00 -7.10 -20.93
C ARG A 164 15.08 -8.15 -20.29
N SER A 165 14.08 -7.69 -19.54
CA SER A 165 13.10 -8.59 -18.98
C SER A 165 12.32 -9.26 -20.12
N PRO A 166 12.11 -10.58 -20.11
CA PRO A 166 10.96 -11.13 -20.80
C PRO A 166 9.75 -10.37 -20.20
N ARG A 167 8.93 -9.77 -21.07
CA ARG A 167 7.69 -9.11 -20.65
C ARG A 167 6.95 -10.12 -19.77
N PRO A 168 6.57 -9.77 -18.51
CA PRO A 168 5.68 -10.63 -17.79
C PRO A 168 4.43 -10.74 -18.66
N SER A 169 4.10 -11.95 -19.06
CA SER A 169 2.81 -12.22 -19.67
C SER A 169 1.80 -11.98 -18.55
N LEU A 170 1.21 -10.80 -18.54
CA LEU A 170 0.00 -10.51 -17.76
C LEU A 170 -1.09 -11.40 -18.35
N THR A 171 -1.12 -12.65 -17.96
CA THR A 171 -2.26 -13.51 -18.24
C THR A 171 -3.33 -13.06 -17.26
N ARG A 172 -4.12 -12.07 -17.67
CA ARG A 172 -5.38 -11.72 -17.02
C ARG A 172 -6.33 -12.91 -17.18
N SER A 173 -6.30 -13.85 -16.27
CA SER A 173 -7.43 -14.74 -16.12
C SER A 173 -8.52 -13.97 -15.39
N PHE A 174 -9.45 -13.38 -16.15
CA PHE A 174 -10.71 -12.94 -15.57
C PHE A 174 -11.44 -14.22 -15.11
N LEU A 175 -11.56 -14.38 -13.81
CA LEU A 175 -12.42 -15.41 -13.26
C LEU A 175 -13.85 -15.04 -13.64
N THR A 176 -14.40 -15.75 -14.61
CA THR A 176 -15.76 -15.54 -15.17
C THR A 176 -16.87 -16.06 -14.27
N GLU A 177 -16.56 -16.64 -13.12
CA GLU A 177 -17.55 -16.95 -12.10
C GLU A 177 -17.08 -16.50 -10.72
N PRO A 178 -17.93 -15.78 -9.96
CA PRO A 178 -17.63 -15.47 -8.58
C PRO A 178 -17.81 -16.74 -7.75
N GLN A 179 -16.75 -17.52 -7.60
CA GLN A 179 -16.70 -18.40 -6.45
C GLN A 179 -16.75 -17.48 -5.24
N SER A 180 -17.81 -17.58 -4.48
CA SER A 180 -18.16 -16.73 -3.34
C SER A 180 -17.05 -16.77 -2.28
N VAL A 181 -16.00 -15.98 -2.49
CA VAL A 181 -15.22 -15.45 -1.38
C VAL A 181 -16.10 -14.38 -0.80
N SER A 182 -16.91 -14.74 0.20
CA SER A 182 -17.71 -13.78 0.94
C SER A 182 -16.80 -12.94 1.84
N VAL A 183 -15.94 -12.13 1.23
CA VAL A 183 -15.47 -10.94 1.88
C VAL A 183 -16.64 -9.97 1.85
N ARG A 184 -17.51 -10.07 2.84
CA ARG A 184 -18.49 -9.03 3.13
C ARG A 184 -17.74 -7.82 3.66
N LEU A 185 -16.99 -7.17 2.78
CA LEU A 185 -16.60 -5.80 3.04
C LEU A 185 -17.89 -4.99 2.92
N PRO A 186 -18.30 -4.24 3.95
CA PRO A 186 -19.39 -3.33 3.79
C PRO A 186 -18.98 -2.33 2.71
N LEU A 187 -19.54 -2.46 1.51
CA LEU A 187 -19.27 -1.62 0.34
C LEU A 187 -19.29 -0.11 0.68
N ARG A 188 -20.05 0.27 1.69
CA ARG A 188 -20.10 1.66 2.20
C ARG A 188 -18.78 2.19 2.78
N SER A 189 -17.93 1.34 3.33
CA SER A 189 -16.69 1.78 3.98
C SER A 189 -15.51 1.96 3.03
N LEU A 190 -15.48 1.22 1.93
CA LEU A 190 -14.51 1.42 0.84
C LEU A 190 -14.86 2.65 -0.02
N MET A 191 -16.13 3.03 -0.06
CA MET A 191 -16.63 4.11 -0.90
C MET A 191 -16.19 5.54 -0.48
N GLN A 192 -15.70 5.73 0.74
CA GLN A 192 -15.21 7.05 1.18
C GLN A 192 -13.82 7.41 0.63
N TRP A 193 -13.17 6.49 -0.07
CA TRP A 193 -11.80 6.66 -0.59
C TRP A 193 -11.72 6.87 -2.09
N THR A 194 -12.85 6.92 -2.77
CA THR A 194 -12.89 6.99 -4.22
C THR A 194 -12.77 8.41 -4.74
N ALA A 195 -12.04 8.50 -5.82
CA ALA A 195 -11.79 9.68 -6.62
C ALA A 195 -13.00 10.62 -6.70
N THR A 196 -12.88 11.81 -6.14
CA THR A 196 -13.78 12.91 -6.45
C THR A 196 -13.42 13.39 -7.84
N ALA A 197 -14.14 12.96 -8.86
CA ALA A 197 -14.14 13.68 -10.13
C ALA A 197 -14.98 14.93 -9.89
N TYR A 198 -14.35 16.09 -9.83
CA TYR A 198 -15.09 17.36 -9.82
C TYR A 198 -15.81 17.51 -11.15
N PRO A 199 -17.10 17.86 -11.13
CA PRO A 199 -17.78 18.24 -12.36
C PRO A 199 -17.06 19.46 -12.96
N ALA A 200 -16.76 19.37 -14.24
CA ALA A 200 -16.32 20.53 -14.99
C ALA A 200 -17.40 21.61 -14.90
N TRP A 201 -17.02 22.81 -14.48
CA TRP A 201 -17.82 24.03 -14.61
C TRP A 201 -17.77 24.50 -16.04
#